data_237450ab70e738581c820b57f0589b5f
#
_entry.id   237450ab70e738581c820b57f0589b5f
#
_cell.length_a   1.000
_cell.length_b   1.000
_cell.length_c   1.000
_cell.angle_alpha   90.00
_cell.angle_beta   90.00
_cell.angle_gamma   90.00
#
_symmetry.space_group_name_H-M   'P 1'
#
loop_
_entity.id
_entity.type
_entity.pdbx_description
1 polymer ?
#
loop_
_entity_poly.entity_id
_entity_poly.type
_entity_poly.pdbx_seq_one_letter_code
_entity_poly.pdbx_strand_id
1 'polypeptide(L)'
;MRCSYETLMLLAERSGKSAEYWERQFEANNSSDNFIAPMGAVSPCDEDYPFFLDGNGKKIEKKRGKDNKPNKKGAPELLLYWGDISLLNKENFQKNVAVIGVLDPSESIIEREKKYVALLVKYGMNIVSGLADGCDSISHETCIENGGRTIAVLPCPLDHIAPAKNRNLAMKIIENGGLLITEYFNQPTSRFDAVGRYVERDRLQAYFSKAIILTASYRDGKSGLAYPNDGKKRDCGSRHAMKISGDIMHTRYVMYNEATDSENEMFDLNRDLLKEKNVKPITSNELKKLSTNQILPELSLFDEDE
;
A
#
# COMPACT_ATOMS: atom_id res chain seq x y z
N MET A 1 13.31 4.30 -23.28
CA MET A 1 12.67 5.41 -22.52
C MET A 1 11.87 4.78 -21.39
N ARG A 2 11.89 5.31 -20.18
CA ARG A 2 11.22 4.70 -19.00
C ARG A 2 9.81 5.25 -18.76
N CYS A 3 9.28 5.94 -19.74
CA CYS A 3 7.89 6.38 -19.86
C CYS A 3 7.65 6.85 -21.32
N SER A 4 6.40 6.99 -21.73
CA SER A 4 6.06 7.62 -23.02
C SER A 4 6.42 9.10 -23.01
N TYR A 5 6.50 9.70 -24.20
CA TYR A 5 6.73 11.15 -24.36
C TYR A 5 5.63 11.96 -23.65
N GLU A 6 4.38 11.53 -23.79
CA GLU A 6 3.21 12.13 -23.15
C GLU A 6 3.33 12.13 -21.62
N THR A 7 3.78 11.03 -21.04
CA THR A 7 4.01 10.92 -19.59
C THR A 7 5.15 11.81 -19.14
N LEU A 8 6.23 11.88 -19.92
CA LEU A 8 7.34 12.78 -19.63
C LEU A 8 6.92 14.25 -19.62
N MET A 9 6.13 14.66 -20.61
CA MET A 9 5.62 16.03 -20.69
C MET A 9 4.64 16.35 -19.55
N LEU A 10 3.77 15.40 -19.19
CA LEU A 10 2.88 15.54 -18.05
C LEU A 10 3.68 15.66 -16.73
N LEU A 11 4.75 14.89 -16.57
CA LEU A 11 5.63 14.95 -15.42
C LEU A 11 6.35 16.30 -15.34
N ALA A 12 6.85 16.81 -16.46
CA ALA A 12 7.46 18.14 -16.54
C ALA A 12 6.47 19.24 -16.11
N GLU A 13 5.27 19.24 -16.65
CA GLU A 13 4.20 20.19 -16.31
C GLU A 13 3.85 20.13 -14.80
N ARG A 14 3.62 18.93 -14.27
CA ARG A 14 3.16 18.74 -12.88
C ARG A 14 4.25 19.02 -11.83
N SER A 15 5.50 18.75 -12.16
CA SER A 15 6.62 18.95 -11.24
C SER A 15 7.21 20.37 -11.30
N GLY A 16 6.95 21.10 -12.39
CA GLY A 16 7.59 22.39 -12.68
C GLY A 16 9.08 22.28 -13.04
N LYS A 17 9.53 21.07 -13.40
CA LYS A 17 10.89 20.77 -13.87
C LYS A 17 10.87 20.43 -15.36
N SER A 18 11.97 20.65 -16.10
CA SER A 18 11.97 20.35 -17.54
C SER A 18 11.94 18.85 -17.83
N ALA A 19 11.55 18.49 -19.06
CA ALA A 19 11.60 17.10 -19.53
C ALA A 19 13.02 16.54 -19.48
N GLU A 20 14.02 17.33 -19.92
CA GLU A 20 15.43 16.94 -19.88
C GLU A 20 15.97 16.71 -18.45
N TYR A 21 15.39 17.41 -17.45
CA TYR A 21 15.71 17.15 -16.05
C TYR A 21 15.31 15.71 -15.70
N TRP A 22 14.07 15.29 -16.03
CA TRP A 22 13.57 13.97 -15.69
C TRP A 22 14.25 12.86 -16.49
N GLU A 23 14.55 13.09 -17.77
CA GLU A 23 15.32 12.14 -18.59
C GLU A 23 16.66 11.87 -17.94
N ARG A 24 17.41 12.90 -17.53
CA ARG A 24 18.68 12.77 -16.82
C ARG A 24 18.54 12.03 -15.49
N GLN A 25 17.46 12.27 -14.73
CA GLN A 25 17.24 11.53 -13.49
C GLN A 25 17.01 10.03 -13.75
N PHE A 26 16.20 9.71 -14.76
CA PHE A 26 15.96 8.30 -15.11
C PHE A 26 17.23 7.63 -15.67
N GLU A 27 17.99 8.31 -16.49
CA GLU A 27 19.26 7.81 -17.02
C GLU A 27 20.30 7.60 -15.91
N ALA A 28 20.50 8.56 -15.03
CA ALA A 28 21.44 8.47 -13.92
C ALA A 28 21.15 7.28 -12.99
N ASN A 29 19.87 7.05 -12.68
CA ASN A 29 19.48 5.92 -11.83
C ASN A 29 19.48 4.58 -12.56
N ASN A 30 19.46 4.57 -13.92
CA ASN A 30 19.42 3.34 -14.70
C ASN A 30 20.76 2.94 -15.31
N SER A 31 21.77 3.79 -15.25
CA SER A 31 23.10 3.58 -15.89
C SER A 31 24.27 3.63 -14.91
N SER A 32 24.02 3.77 -13.61
CA SER A 32 25.09 3.75 -12.61
C SER A 32 25.67 2.34 -12.43
N ASP A 33 26.96 2.23 -12.09
CA ASP A 33 27.59 0.96 -11.75
C ASP A 33 26.92 0.23 -10.56
N ASN A 34 26.12 0.98 -9.78
CA ASN A 34 25.31 0.48 -8.68
C ASN A 34 23.82 0.38 -9.05
N PHE A 35 23.51 0.09 -10.33
CA PHE A 35 22.12 -0.09 -10.77
C PHE A 35 21.47 -1.25 -10.02
N ILE A 36 20.49 -0.93 -9.18
CA ILE A 36 19.76 -1.91 -8.39
C ILE A 36 18.43 -2.27 -9.07
N ALA A 37 17.71 -1.25 -9.56
CA ALA A 37 16.41 -1.44 -10.19
C ALA A 37 15.99 -0.21 -11.01
N PRO A 38 15.10 -0.34 -12.01
CA PRO A 38 14.65 0.76 -12.84
C PRO A 38 13.84 1.81 -12.10
N MET A 39 14.11 3.08 -12.41
CA MET A 39 13.27 4.22 -12.02
C MET A 39 12.58 4.79 -13.27
N GLY A 40 11.32 5.19 -13.13
CA GLY A 40 10.55 5.78 -14.22
C GLY A 40 9.27 6.44 -13.76
N ALA A 41 8.43 6.77 -14.74
CA ALA A 41 7.09 7.31 -14.53
C ALA A 41 6.08 6.58 -15.41
N VAL A 42 4.83 6.50 -14.95
CA VAL A 42 3.72 5.95 -15.73
C VAL A 42 2.47 6.81 -15.58
N SER A 43 1.74 6.97 -16.68
CA SER A 43 0.44 7.61 -16.76
C SER A 43 -0.54 6.72 -17.57
N PRO A 44 -1.83 7.07 -17.65
CA PRO A 44 -2.78 6.32 -18.49
C PRO A 44 -2.41 6.18 -19.96
N CYS A 45 -1.37 6.87 -20.43
CA CYS A 45 -0.83 6.75 -21.79
C CYS A 45 0.17 5.60 -21.95
N ASP A 46 0.63 5.02 -20.84
CA ASP A 46 1.63 3.94 -20.84
C ASP A 46 0.96 2.56 -20.68
N GLU A 47 1.49 1.55 -21.35
CA GLU A 47 1.02 0.16 -21.23
C GLU A 47 1.21 -0.40 -19.83
N ASP A 48 2.28 0.00 -19.14
CA ASP A 48 2.60 -0.40 -17.76
C ASP A 48 1.78 0.36 -16.69
N TYR A 49 0.87 1.26 -17.11
CA TYR A 49 0.04 1.96 -16.15
C TYR A 49 -0.87 0.98 -15.39
N PRO A 50 -0.90 1.05 -14.04
CA PRO A 50 -1.63 0.09 -13.23
C PRO A 50 -3.13 0.03 -13.55
N PHE A 51 -3.66 -1.19 -13.51
CA PHE A 51 -5.11 -1.37 -13.53
C PHE A 51 -5.68 -1.14 -12.13
N PHE A 52 -6.59 -0.18 -12.03
CA PHE A 52 -7.34 0.08 -10.81
C PHE A 52 -8.74 -0.53 -10.98
N LEU A 53 -8.98 -1.63 -10.27
CA LEU A 53 -10.25 -2.35 -10.33
C LEU A 53 -10.96 -2.28 -8.98
N ASP A 54 -12.28 -2.14 -8.99
CA ASP A 54 -13.10 -2.36 -7.82
C ASP A 54 -13.31 -3.87 -7.55
N GLY A 55 -13.95 -4.22 -6.43
CA GLY A 55 -14.22 -5.61 -6.06
C GLY A 55 -15.11 -6.38 -7.05
N ASN A 56 -15.75 -5.70 -8.00
CA ASN A 56 -16.52 -6.30 -9.11
C ASN A 56 -15.71 -6.39 -10.41
N GLY A 57 -14.43 -6.00 -10.39
CA GLY A 57 -13.58 -5.98 -11.58
C GLY A 57 -13.85 -4.81 -12.52
N LYS A 58 -14.61 -3.80 -12.10
CA LYS A 58 -14.85 -2.59 -12.88
C LYS A 58 -13.68 -1.62 -12.69
N LYS A 59 -13.21 -1.02 -13.79
CA LYS A 59 -12.15 -0.02 -13.77
C LYS A 59 -12.57 1.19 -12.93
N ILE A 60 -11.72 1.57 -11.97
CA ILE A 60 -11.88 2.79 -11.18
C ILE A 60 -11.42 3.94 -12.06
N GLU A 61 -12.38 4.76 -12.49
CA GLU A 61 -12.10 5.90 -13.32
C GLU A 61 -11.50 7.07 -12.53
N LYS A 62 -10.68 7.86 -13.21
CA LYS A 62 -10.25 9.14 -12.75
C LYS A 62 -11.46 10.07 -12.65
N LYS A 63 -11.84 10.46 -11.44
CA LYS A 63 -12.84 11.51 -11.25
C LYS A 63 -12.13 12.86 -11.27
N ARG A 64 -12.43 13.71 -12.24
CA ARG A 64 -12.03 15.13 -12.19
C ARG A 64 -12.86 15.83 -11.11
N GLY A 65 -12.19 16.56 -10.24
CA GLY A 65 -12.85 17.41 -9.25
C GLY A 65 -13.56 18.61 -9.91
N LYS A 66 -14.34 19.34 -9.13
CA LYS A 66 -14.80 20.69 -9.52
C LYS A 66 -13.56 21.50 -9.90
N ASP A 67 -13.65 22.30 -10.95
CA ASP A 67 -12.57 23.14 -11.48
C ASP A 67 -11.42 22.42 -12.21
N ASN A 68 -11.68 21.27 -12.81
CA ASN A 68 -10.67 20.52 -13.58
C ASN A 68 -9.41 20.09 -12.81
N LYS A 69 -9.39 20.25 -11.48
CA LYS A 69 -8.28 19.80 -10.63
C LYS A 69 -8.31 18.29 -10.46
N PRO A 70 -7.15 17.62 -10.34
CA PRO A 70 -7.11 16.19 -10.05
C PRO A 70 -7.94 15.88 -8.80
N ASN A 71 -8.89 14.94 -8.91
CA ASN A 71 -9.62 14.50 -7.74
C ASN A 71 -8.73 13.54 -6.95
N LYS A 72 -8.31 13.96 -5.79
CA LYS A 72 -7.51 13.18 -4.84
C LYS A 72 -8.18 11.87 -4.35
N LYS A 73 -9.38 11.56 -4.84
CA LYS A 73 -10.17 10.36 -4.49
C LYS A 73 -10.26 9.32 -5.60
N GLY A 74 -9.67 9.58 -6.76
CA GLY A 74 -9.70 8.68 -7.92
C GLY A 74 -8.37 7.98 -8.16
N ALA A 75 -8.31 7.22 -9.28
CA ALA A 75 -7.06 6.69 -9.80
C ALA A 75 -6.07 7.83 -10.06
N PRO A 76 -4.76 7.65 -9.77
CA PRO A 76 -3.74 8.66 -10.01
C PRO A 76 -3.60 9.00 -11.49
N GLU A 77 -3.20 10.21 -11.80
CA GLU A 77 -2.91 10.65 -13.18
C GLU A 77 -1.52 10.27 -13.62
N LEU A 78 -0.60 10.27 -12.67
CA LEU A 78 0.82 10.14 -12.88
C LEU A 78 1.44 9.53 -11.63
N LEU A 79 2.29 8.55 -11.83
CA LEU A 79 3.02 7.87 -10.78
C LEU A 79 4.51 7.89 -11.11
N LEU A 80 5.34 8.20 -10.12
CA LEU A 80 6.76 7.89 -10.14
C LEU A 80 6.99 6.55 -9.45
N TYR A 81 7.88 5.74 -10.00
CA TYR A 81 8.23 4.45 -9.44
C TYR A 81 9.74 4.19 -9.44
N TRP A 82 10.16 3.35 -8.50
CA TRP A 82 11.48 2.76 -8.44
C TRP A 82 11.34 1.28 -8.10
N GLY A 83 11.81 0.40 -8.97
CA GLY A 83 11.69 -1.06 -8.82
C GLY A 83 10.82 -1.72 -9.89
N ASP A 84 10.22 -2.84 -9.54
CA ASP A 84 9.46 -3.67 -10.48
C ASP A 84 8.00 -3.19 -10.60
N ILE A 85 7.73 -2.32 -11.58
CA ILE A 85 6.38 -1.79 -11.86
C ILE A 85 5.39 -2.90 -12.26
N SER A 86 5.87 -4.05 -12.75
CA SER A 86 5.01 -5.17 -13.12
C SER A 86 4.23 -5.76 -11.93
N LEU A 87 4.66 -5.47 -10.68
CA LEU A 87 3.90 -5.82 -9.47
C LEU A 87 2.51 -5.18 -9.42
N LEU A 88 2.26 -4.15 -10.22
CA LEU A 88 0.97 -3.47 -10.31
C LEU A 88 0.18 -3.82 -11.59
N ASN A 89 0.66 -4.74 -12.41
CA ASN A 89 -0.09 -5.21 -13.57
C ASN A 89 -1.31 -6.06 -13.14
N LYS A 90 -2.20 -6.35 -14.08
CA LYS A 90 -3.46 -7.08 -13.85
C LYS A 90 -3.24 -8.46 -13.20
N GLU A 91 -2.18 -9.16 -13.59
CA GLU A 91 -1.87 -10.52 -13.08
C GLU A 91 -1.39 -10.47 -11.64
N ASN A 92 -0.46 -9.57 -11.34
CA ASN A 92 0.09 -9.40 -10.00
C ASN A 92 -0.88 -8.74 -9.02
N PHE A 93 -1.84 -7.92 -9.50
CA PHE A 93 -2.89 -7.35 -8.66
C PHE A 93 -3.62 -8.42 -7.84
N GLN A 94 -3.85 -9.60 -8.42
CA GLN A 94 -4.51 -10.72 -7.72
C GLN A 94 -3.66 -11.31 -6.58
N LYS A 95 -2.38 -10.96 -6.52
CA LYS A 95 -1.46 -11.38 -5.46
C LYS A 95 -1.20 -10.29 -4.42
N ASN A 96 -1.64 -9.06 -4.67
CA ASN A 96 -1.36 -7.94 -3.80
C ASN A 96 -2.35 -7.86 -2.65
N VAL A 97 -1.84 -7.80 -1.42
CA VAL A 97 -2.62 -7.65 -0.19
C VAL A 97 -2.05 -6.49 0.61
N ALA A 98 -2.87 -5.50 0.93
CA ALA A 98 -2.44 -4.42 1.81
C ALA A 98 -2.45 -4.88 3.28
N VAL A 99 -1.39 -4.57 4.01
CA VAL A 99 -1.28 -4.78 5.47
C VAL A 99 -0.95 -3.43 6.09
N ILE A 100 -1.81 -2.97 6.99
CA ILE A 100 -1.74 -1.62 7.58
C ILE A 100 -2.04 -1.68 9.07
N GLY A 101 -1.60 -0.68 9.83
CA GLY A 101 -1.88 -0.64 11.27
C GLY A 101 -1.32 0.58 11.97
N VAL A 102 -1.15 0.46 13.29
CA VAL A 102 -0.65 1.53 14.16
C VAL A 102 0.85 1.77 13.99
N LEU A 103 1.27 2.99 14.33
CA LEU A 103 2.68 3.41 14.28
C LEU A 103 3.54 2.83 15.43
N ASP A 104 2.92 2.45 16.54
CA ASP A 104 3.59 1.95 17.74
C ASP A 104 2.87 0.70 18.27
N PRO A 105 2.98 -0.45 17.57
CA PRO A 105 2.34 -1.69 17.98
C PRO A 105 3.02 -2.31 19.19
N SER A 106 2.22 -2.96 20.06
CA SER A 106 2.77 -3.77 21.17
C SER A 106 3.44 -5.04 20.63
N GLU A 107 4.30 -5.67 21.43
CA GLU A 107 5.02 -6.89 21.05
C GLU A 107 4.07 -8.00 20.58
N SER A 108 2.95 -8.19 21.26
CA SER A 108 1.95 -9.20 20.88
C SER A 108 1.29 -8.91 19.50
N ILE A 109 1.14 -7.63 19.14
CA ILE A 109 0.66 -7.22 17.82
C ILE A 109 1.73 -7.50 16.76
N ILE A 110 3.00 -7.17 17.07
CA ILE A 110 4.15 -7.42 16.17
C ILE A 110 4.27 -8.90 15.85
N GLU A 111 4.27 -9.77 16.86
CA GLU A 111 4.37 -11.21 16.68
C GLU A 111 3.23 -11.77 15.81
N ARG A 112 2.01 -11.31 16.05
CA ARG A 112 0.83 -11.71 15.29
C ARG A 112 0.92 -11.24 13.84
N GLU A 113 1.30 -10.00 13.61
CA GLU A 113 1.48 -9.45 12.27
C GLU A 113 2.54 -10.22 11.49
N LYS A 114 3.73 -10.44 12.07
CA LYS A 114 4.81 -11.23 11.47
C LYS A 114 4.32 -12.61 11.05
N LYS A 115 3.56 -13.30 11.90
CA LYS A 115 3.00 -14.62 11.59
C LYS A 115 2.07 -14.57 10.38
N TYR A 116 1.17 -13.59 10.29
CA TYR A 116 0.23 -13.49 9.17
C TYR A 116 0.91 -13.06 7.88
N VAL A 117 1.86 -12.12 7.94
CA VAL A 117 2.64 -11.70 6.76
C VAL A 117 3.48 -12.86 6.23
N ALA A 118 4.16 -13.61 7.08
CA ALA A 118 4.90 -14.81 6.67
C ALA A 118 4.01 -15.85 5.97
N LEU A 119 2.77 -16.06 6.47
CA LEU A 119 1.79 -16.94 5.83
C LEU A 119 1.33 -16.39 4.48
N LEU A 120 1.08 -15.09 4.35
CA LEU A 120 0.74 -14.47 3.07
C LEU A 120 1.84 -14.69 2.04
N VAL A 121 3.10 -14.45 2.42
CA VAL A 121 4.26 -14.68 1.54
C VAL A 121 4.37 -16.17 1.16
N LYS A 122 4.21 -17.08 2.12
CA LYS A 122 4.18 -18.55 1.85
C LYS A 122 3.11 -18.93 0.84
N TYR A 123 1.99 -18.21 0.81
CA TYR A 123 0.92 -18.41 -0.16
C TYR A 123 1.10 -17.60 -1.46
N GLY A 124 2.30 -17.05 -1.71
CA GLY A 124 2.62 -16.35 -2.94
C GLY A 124 2.02 -14.95 -3.06
N MET A 125 1.60 -14.34 -1.95
CA MET A 125 1.10 -12.96 -1.94
C MET A 125 2.23 -11.94 -1.87
N ASN A 126 2.04 -10.81 -2.54
CA ASN A 126 2.86 -9.62 -2.37
C ASN A 126 2.22 -8.73 -1.29
N ILE A 127 3.04 -8.06 -0.51
CA ILE A 127 2.57 -7.13 0.52
C ILE A 127 2.57 -5.71 -0.02
N VAL A 128 1.48 -4.98 0.21
CA VAL A 128 1.38 -3.54 -0.06
C VAL A 128 1.28 -2.82 1.27
N SER A 129 2.11 -1.82 1.50
CA SER A 129 2.03 -1.00 2.70
C SER A 129 2.62 0.40 2.46
N GLY A 130 2.67 1.24 3.49
CA GLY A 130 2.98 2.65 3.33
C GLY A 130 4.36 3.08 3.76
N LEU A 131 5.20 2.17 4.19
CA LEU A 131 6.54 2.46 4.71
C LEU A 131 6.55 3.41 5.93
N ALA A 132 5.42 3.57 6.62
CA ALA A 132 5.37 4.28 7.88
C ALA A 132 6.05 3.48 9.01
N ASP A 133 6.15 4.07 10.18
CA ASP A 133 6.62 3.36 11.37
C ASP A 133 5.63 2.27 11.81
N GLY A 134 6.07 1.35 12.63
CA GLY A 134 5.23 0.31 13.21
C GLY A 134 4.78 -0.75 12.20
N CYS A 135 3.49 -1.00 12.09
CA CYS A 135 2.95 -2.08 11.30
C CYS A 135 3.39 -2.06 9.83
N ASP A 136 3.47 -0.89 9.19
CA ASP A 136 3.92 -0.80 7.80
C ASP A 136 5.36 -1.32 7.62
N SER A 137 6.28 -0.87 8.47
CA SER A 137 7.69 -1.29 8.43
C SER A 137 7.83 -2.78 8.74
N ILE A 138 7.11 -3.28 9.76
CA ILE A 138 7.11 -4.69 10.16
C ILE A 138 6.62 -5.58 9.02
N SER A 139 5.57 -5.16 8.32
CA SER A 139 5.04 -5.90 7.17
C SER A 139 6.07 -6.00 6.04
N HIS A 140 6.75 -4.90 5.70
CA HIS A 140 7.79 -4.90 4.67
C HIS A 140 8.98 -5.76 5.05
N GLU A 141 9.51 -5.60 6.27
CA GLU A 141 10.64 -6.38 6.79
C GLU A 141 10.32 -7.88 6.80
N THR A 142 9.18 -8.25 7.37
CA THR A 142 8.75 -9.66 7.43
C THR A 142 8.54 -10.25 6.04
N CYS A 143 8.00 -9.48 5.10
CA CYS A 143 7.84 -9.92 3.72
C CYS A 143 9.19 -10.26 3.08
N ILE A 144 10.19 -9.38 3.21
CA ILE A 144 11.54 -9.56 2.68
C ILE A 144 12.24 -10.76 3.36
N GLU A 145 12.17 -10.87 4.68
CA GLU A 145 12.76 -11.96 5.47
C GLU A 145 12.24 -13.33 5.05
N ASN A 146 11.02 -13.40 4.54
CA ASN A 146 10.41 -14.64 4.03
C ASN A 146 10.54 -14.81 2.51
N GLY A 147 11.37 -14.00 1.82
CA GLY A 147 11.62 -14.10 0.38
C GLY A 147 10.47 -13.59 -0.49
N GLY A 148 9.55 -12.81 0.07
CA GLY A 148 8.44 -12.19 -0.65
C GLY A 148 8.80 -10.85 -1.29
N ARG A 149 7.94 -10.36 -2.19
CA ARG A 149 8.06 -9.04 -2.80
C ARG A 149 7.04 -8.09 -2.19
N THR A 150 7.45 -6.83 -1.99
CA THR A 150 6.60 -5.84 -1.34
C THR A 150 6.59 -4.51 -2.08
N ILE A 151 5.48 -3.80 -1.97
CA ILE A 151 5.20 -2.54 -2.64
C ILE A 151 5.01 -1.47 -1.57
N ALA A 152 5.89 -0.48 -1.54
CA ALA A 152 5.79 0.66 -0.65
C ALA A 152 5.16 1.86 -1.36
N VAL A 153 4.01 2.31 -0.89
CA VAL A 153 3.30 3.48 -1.40
C VAL A 153 3.69 4.69 -0.55
N LEU A 154 4.32 5.70 -1.16
CA LEU A 154 4.98 6.78 -0.43
C LEU A 154 4.18 8.10 -0.45
N PRO A 155 4.18 8.87 0.65
CA PRO A 155 3.59 10.21 0.71
C PRO A 155 4.60 11.33 0.33
N CYS A 156 5.75 10.95 -0.22
CA CYS A 156 6.90 11.82 -0.48
C CYS A 156 7.54 11.47 -1.83
N PRO A 157 8.36 12.36 -2.42
CA PRO A 157 9.11 12.03 -3.63
C PRO A 157 10.17 10.96 -3.36
N LEU A 158 10.57 10.24 -4.42
CA LEU A 158 11.48 9.09 -4.33
C LEU A 158 12.90 9.46 -3.88
N ASP A 159 13.34 10.68 -4.15
CA ASP A 159 14.63 11.20 -3.73
C ASP A 159 14.67 11.63 -2.24
N HIS A 160 13.53 11.59 -1.57
CA HIS A 160 13.40 12.03 -0.18
C HIS A 160 12.45 11.14 0.64
N ILE A 161 12.86 9.90 0.84
CA ILE A 161 12.07 8.90 1.57
C ILE A 161 11.77 9.38 3.00
N ALA A 162 10.49 9.32 3.36
CA ALA A 162 9.99 9.64 4.70
C ALA A 162 9.14 8.47 5.25
N PRO A 163 9.29 8.10 6.54
CA PRO A 163 10.24 8.68 7.51
C PRO A 163 11.71 8.32 7.20
N ALA A 164 12.63 9.22 7.52
CA ALA A 164 14.05 9.06 7.15
C ALA A 164 14.68 7.78 7.73
N LYS A 165 14.21 7.30 8.87
CA LYS A 165 14.70 6.05 9.49
C LYS A 165 14.40 4.81 8.64
N ASN A 166 13.34 4.84 7.81
CA ASN A 166 12.94 3.73 6.94
C ASN A 166 13.61 3.77 5.56
N ARG A 167 14.56 4.70 5.33
CA ARG A 167 15.30 4.78 4.06
C ARG A 167 16.04 3.48 3.73
N ASN A 168 16.69 2.87 4.73
CA ASN A 168 17.38 1.60 4.52
C ASN A 168 16.40 0.46 4.18
N LEU A 169 15.21 0.46 4.77
CA LEU A 169 14.17 -0.50 4.43
C LEU A 169 13.67 -0.28 3.00
N ALA A 170 13.49 0.96 2.57
CA ALA A 170 13.15 1.27 1.18
C ALA A 170 14.18 0.69 0.19
N MET A 171 15.48 0.81 0.48
CA MET A 171 16.52 0.21 -0.36
C MET A 171 16.44 -1.32 -0.37
N LYS A 172 16.24 -1.95 0.78
CA LYS A 172 16.03 -3.41 0.85
C LYS A 172 14.81 -3.88 0.04
N ILE A 173 13.73 -3.09 0.02
CA ILE A 173 12.55 -3.39 -0.83
C ILE A 173 12.98 -3.49 -2.29
N ILE A 174 13.73 -2.52 -2.79
CA ILE A 174 14.22 -2.48 -4.17
C ILE A 174 15.16 -3.65 -4.46
N GLU A 175 16.15 -3.89 -3.59
CA GLU A 175 17.14 -4.97 -3.70
C GLU A 175 16.50 -6.36 -3.77
N ASN A 176 15.32 -6.52 -3.14
CA ASN A 176 14.56 -7.77 -3.16
C ASN A 176 13.48 -7.83 -4.26
N GLY A 177 13.61 -7.01 -5.31
CA GLY A 177 12.68 -7.01 -6.45
C GLY A 177 11.30 -6.46 -6.14
N GLY A 178 11.20 -5.61 -5.12
CA GLY A 178 9.98 -4.88 -4.76
C GLY A 178 9.82 -3.56 -5.53
N LEU A 179 8.92 -2.72 -5.05
CA LEU A 179 8.53 -1.47 -5.70
C LEU A 179 8.34 -0.35 -4.69
N LEU A 180 8.91 0.83 -4.97
CA LEU A 180 8.52 2.09 -4.35
C LEU A 180 7.70 2.89 -5.36
N ILE A 181 6.58 3.48 -4.94
CA ILE A 181 5.69 4.22 -5.83
C ILE A 181 5.06 5.43 -5.15
N THR A 182 4.94 6.54 -5.88
CA THR A 182 4.40 7.79 -5.35
C THR A 182 3.70 8.63 -6.42
N GLU A 183 2.77 9.48 -5.99
CA GLU A 183 2.19 10.57 -6.80
C GLU A 183 2.89 11.92 -6.56
N TYR A 184 3.89 11.98 -5.69
CA TYR A 184 4.51 13.23 -5.25
C TYR A 184 5.88 13.43 -5.89
N PHE A 185 6.07 14.57 -6.53
CA PHE A 185 7.28 14.93 -7.27
C PHE A 185 8.13 15.98 -6.54
N ASN A 186 7.55 16.62 -5.54
CA ASN A 186 8.16 17.71 -4.77
C ASN A 186 7.96 17.48 -3.28
N GLN A 187 8.85 18.07 -2.48
CA GLN A 187 8.73 18.12 -1.03
C GLN A 187 7.40 18.76 -0.61
N PRO A 188 6.83 18.36 0.54
CA PRO A 188 5.67 19.03 1.09
C PRO A 188 6.00 20.48 1.43
N THR A 189 5.07 21.39 1.14
CA THR A 189 5.24 22.83 1.35
C THR A 189 5.03 23.26 2.81
N SER A 190 4.42 22.39 3.61
CA SER A 190 4.13 22.61 5.02
C SER A 190 3.91 21.29 5.76
N ARG A 191 3.90 21.36 7.10
CA ARG A 191 3.52 20.19 7.93
C ARG A 191 2.09 19.74 7.65
N PHE A 192 1.18 20.66 7.37
CA PHE A 192 -0.22 20.33 7.03
C PHE A 192 -0.30 19.60 5.68
N ASP A 193 0.44 20.06 4.67
CA ASP A 193 0.57 19.37 3.39
C ASP A 193 1.15 17.96 3.57
N ALA A 194 2.22 17.82 4.36
CA ALA A 194 2.81 16.51 4.66
C ALA A 194 1.78 15.54 5.27
N VAL A 195 1.03 15.96 6.29
CA VAL A 195 -0.02 15.14 6.90
C VAL A 195 -1.14 14.81 5.90
N GLY A 196 -1.55 15.77 5.08
CA GLY A 196 -2.53 15.55 4.02
C GLY A 196 -2.11 14.47 3.03
N ARG A 197 -0.83 14.43 2.66
CA ARG A 197 -0.26 13.43 1.73
C ARG A 197 -0.31 12.01 2.27
N TYR A 198 -0.12 11.81 3.58
CA TYR A 198 -0.32 10.48 4.18
C TYR A 198 -1.75 9.98 3.98
N VAL A 199 -2.73 10.84 4.27
CA VAL A 199 -4.16 10.50 4.09
C VAL A 199 -4.52 10.23 2.62
N GLU A 200 -4.00 11.05 1.71
CA GLU A 200 -4.24 10.91 0.27
C GLU A 200 -3.60 9.64 -0.29
N ARG A 201 -2.39 9.30 0.17
CA ARG A 201 -1.66 8.12 -0.22
C ARG A 201 -2.36 6.83 0.21
N ASP A 202 -3.04 6.81 1.36
CA ASP A 202 -3.71 5.62 1.90
C ASP A 202 -4.70 4.98 0.92
N ARG A 203 -5.31 5.79 0.03
CA ARG A 203 -6.18 5.25 -1.03
C ARG A 203 -5.43 4.35 -2.01
N LEU A 204 -4.17 4.64 -2.28
CA LEU A 204 -3.38 3.84 -3.21
C LEU A 204 -3.03 2.47 -2.64
N GLN A 205 -2.88 2.34 -1.32
CA GLN A 205 -2.74 1.03 -0.69
C GLN A 205 -3.97 0.15 -0.97
N ALA A 206 -5.17 0.72 -0.88
CA ALA A 206 -6.39 0.02 -1.24
C ALA A 206 -6.48 -0.26 -2.75
N TYR A 207 -6.11 0.70 -3.61
CA TYR A 207 -6.21 0.56 -5.06
C TYR A 207 -5.22 -0.44 -5.65
N PHE A 208 -4.06 -0.62 -5.05
CA PHE A 208 -3.05 -1.57 -5.51
C PHE A 208 -3.22 -2.99 -4.96
N SER A 209 -4.31 -3.24 -4.21
CA SER A 209 -4.52 -4.50 -3.49
C SER A 209 -5.92 -5.04 -3.71
N LYS A 210 -6.05 -6.35 -3.91
CA LYS A 210 -7.36 -7.01 -3.97
C LYS A 210 -8.04 -7.14 -2.61
N ALA A 211 -7.26 -7.08 -1.54
CA ALA A 211 -7.72 -7.18 -0.16
C ALA A 211 -6.86 -6.32 0.75
N ILE A 212 -7.44 -5.88 1.87
CA ILE A 212 -6.75 -5.12 2.89
C ILE A 212 -6.94 -5.77 4.26
N ILE A 213 -5.86 -5.83 5.03
CA ILE A 213 -5.82 -6.37 6.39
C ILE A 213 -5.42 -5.24 7.33
N LEU A 214 -6.26 -4.94 8.29
CA LEU A 214 -5.95 -4.04 9.40
C LEU A 214 -5.38 -4.85 10.56
N THR A 215 -4.11 -4.64 10.88
CA THR A 215 -3.45 -5.28 12.03
C THR A 215 -4.06 -4.78 13.33
N ALA A 216 -3.97 -3.50 13.61
CA ALA A 216 -4.56 -2.84 14.76
C ALA A 216 -4.72 -1.34 14.48
N SER A 217 -5.74 -0.70 15.02
CA SER A 217 -5.88 0.76 14.97
C SER A 217 -6.79 1.29 16.07
N TYR A 218 -6.44 2.47 16.56
CA TYR A 218 -7.30 3.25 17.45
C TYR A 218 -8.54 3.76 16.68
N ARG A 219 -9.62 3.99 17.43
CA ARG A 219 -10.83 4.65 16.92
C ARG A 219 -10.56 6.13 16.65
N ASP A 220 -11.21 6.69 15.65
CA ASP A 220 -11.17 8.13 15.41
C ASP A 220 -11.80 8.90 16.59
N GLY A 221 -11.03 9.74 17.25
CA GLY A 221 -11.49 10.58 18.37
C GLY A 221 -12.63 11.54 18.02
N LYS A 222 -12.89 11.77 16.73
CA LYS A 222 -14.04 12.58 16.25
C LYS A 222 -15.37 11.85 16.30
N SER A 223 -15.38 10.55 16.50
CA SER A 223 -16.60 9.72 16.56
C SER A 223 -17.37 9.81 17.89
N GLY A 224 -17.03 10.75 18.76
CA GLY A 224 -17.72 10.99 20.04
C GLY A 224 -17.25 10.11 21.21
N LEU A 225 -16.33 9.18 20.97
CA LEU A 225 -15.67 8.36 21.98
C LEU A 225 -14.23 8.87 22.14
N ALA A 226 -14.11 10.02 22.78
CA ALA A 226 -12.82 10.61 23.07
C ALA A 226 -12.04 9.71 24.04
N TYR A 227 -10.81 9.36 23.66
CA TYR A 227 -9.85 8.82 24.61
C TYR A 227 -9.52 9.88 25.66
N PRO A 228 -9.22 9.48 26.88
CA PRO A 228 -8.82 10.44 27.91
C PRO A 228 -7.61 11.24 27.43
N ASN A 229 -7.54 12.51 27.83
CA ASN A 229 -6.39 13.38 27.52
C ASN A 229 -5.22 13.02 28.44
N ASP A 230 -4.61 11.87 28.16
CA ASP A 230 -3.51 11.27 28.93
C ASP A 230 -2.13 11.50 28.29
N GLY A 231 -2.06 12.38 27.27
CA GLY A 231 -0.84 12.69 26.54
C GLY A 231 -0.41 11.63 25.51
N LYS A 232 -1.11 10.50 25.39
CA LYS A 232 -0.79 9.47 24.42
C LYS A 232 -1.20 9.91 23.00
N LYS A 233 -0.34 9.65 22.05
CA LYS A 233 -0.66 9.79 20.62
C LYS A 233 -1.36 8.53 20.15
N ARG A 234 -2.63 8.64 19.76
CA ARG A 234 -3.39 7.54 19.17
C ARG A 234 -3.55 7.80 17.69
N ASP A 235 -2.91 6.95 16.88
CA ASP A 235 -3.00 7.01 15.43
C ASP A 235 -4.21 6.21 14.92
N CYS A 236 -5.03 6.84 14.08
CA CYS A 236 -6.18 6.24 13.43
C CYS A 236 -6.13 6.43 11.90
N GLY A 237 -4.96 6.67 11.33
CA GLY A 237 -4.78 6.91 9.89
C GLY A 237 -5.30 5.77 9.03
N SER A 238 -5.11 4.54 9.45
CA SER A 238 -5.54 3.31 8.76
C SER A 238 -7.02 3.28 8.39
N ARG A 239 -7.89 4.02 9.10
CA ARG A 239 -9.32 4.12 8.77
C ARG A 239 -9.58 4.64 7.35
N HIS A 240 -8.69 5.48 6.82
CA HIS A 240 -8.86 6.05 5.47
C HIS A 240 -8.73 4.97 4.41
N ALA A 241 -7.69 4.14 4.49
CA ALA A 241 -7.50 3.01 3.58
C ALA A 241 -8.64 1.98 3.72
N MET A 242 -9.05 1.65 4.97
CA MET A 242 -10.16 0.73 5.24
C MET A 242 -11.48 1.24 4.67
N LYS A 243 -11.78 2.52 4.82
CA LYS A 243 -12.98 3.14 4.24
C LYS A 243 -12.96 3.07 2.71
N ILE A 244 -11.87 3.46 2.08
CA ILE A 244 -11.76 3.47 0.62
C ILE A 244 -11.86 2.05 0.07
N SER A 245 -11.21 1.07 0.71
CA SER A 245 -11.34 -0.34 0.34
C SER A 245 -12.80 -0.81 0.40
N GLY A 246 -13.57 -0.36 1.39
CA GLY A 246 -15.02 -0.62 1.45
C GLY A 246 -15.81 0.06 0.33
N ASP A 247 -15.49 1.32 0.03
CA ASP A 247 -16.15 2.10 -1.03
C ASP A 247 -15.92 1.49 -2.44
N ILE A 248 -14.78 0.83 -2.66
CA ILE A 248 -14.46 0.11 -3.90
C ILE A 248 -14.74 -1.40 -3.83
N MET A 249 -15.41 -1.84 -2.78
CA MET A 249 -15.90 -3.21 -2.58
C MET A 249 -14.81 -4.30 -2.56
N HIS A 250 -13.58 -3.94 -2.17
CA HIS A 250 -12.53 -4.93 -1.93
C HIS A 250 -12.79 -5.69 -0.61
N THR A 251 -12.22 -6.88 -0.52
CA THR A 251 -12.34 -7.70 0.71
C THR A 251 -11.52 -7.04 1.83
N ARG A 252 -12.17 -6.86 2.97
CA ARG A 252 -11.56 -6.26 4.16
C ARG A 252 -11.47 -7.26 5.29
N TYR A 253 -10.28 -7.32 5.90
CA TYR A 253 -10.02 -8.15 7.06
C TYR A 253 -9.47 -7.31 8.21
N VAL A 254 -9.69 -7.79 9.42
CA VAL A 254 -9.08 -7.24 10.63
C VAL A 254 -8.43 -8.37 11.43
N MET A 255 -7.26 -8.12 12.00
CA MET A 255 -6.71 -9.01 13.03
C MET A 255 -7.44 -8.72 14.33
N TYR A 256 -8.16 -9.71 14.86
CA TYR A 256 -8.91 -9.55 16.08
C TYR A 256 -9.18 -10.90 16.73
N ASN A 257 -9.01 -10.94 18.03
CA ASN A 257 -9.38 -12.07 18.87
C ASN A 257 -10.14 -11.56 20.10
N GLU A 258 -11.41 -11.90 20.20
CA GLU A 258 -12.29 -11.44 21.26
C GLU A 258 -11.71 -11.68 22.66
N ALA A 259 -11.06 -12.84 22.89
CA ALA A 259 -10.54 -13.21 24.17
C ALA A 259 -9.35 -12.36 24.68
N THR A 260 -8.58 -11.76 23.74
CA THR A 260 -7.36 -11.01 24.08
C THR A 260 -7.43 -9.53 23.76
N ASP A 261 -8.30 -9.13 22.82
CA ASP A 261 -8.27 -7.79 22.24
C ASP A 261 -9.50 -6.95 22.64
N SER A 262 -10.50 -7.55 23.31
CA SER A 262 -11.78 -6.90 23.65
C SER A 262 -11.61 -5.61 24.48
N GLU A 263 -10.64 -5.58 25.37
CA GLU A 263 -10.36 -4.43 26.26
C GLU A 263 -9.18 -3.57 25.77
N ASN A 264 -8.53 -3.93 24.67
CA ASN A 264 -7.37 -3.21 24.18
C ASN A 264 -7.79 -2.10 23.20
N GLU A 265 -7.51 -0.84 23.56
CA GLU A 265 -7.84 0.35 22.76
C GLU A 265 -7.19 0.36 21.37
N MET A 266 -6.05 -0.32 21.18
CA MET A 266 -5.39 -0.47 19.88
C MET A 266 -6.25 -1.28 18.88
N PHE A 267 -7.27 -1.99 19.32
CA PHE A 267 -8.20 -2.73 18.46
C PHE A 267 -9.60 -2.10 18.37
N ASP A 268 -9.78 -0.88 18.84
CA ASP A 268 -11.08 -0.20 18.82
C ASP A 268 -11.67 -0.08 17.42
N LEU A 269 -10.85 0.31 16.44
CA LEU A 269 -11.30 0.40 15.05
C LEU A 269 -11.59 -1.00 14.49
N ASN A 270 -10.79 -2.00 14.84
CA ASN A 270 -10.99 -3.39 14.40
C ASN A 270 -12.36 -3.91 14.88
N ARG A 271 -12.71 -3.67 16.16
CA ARG A 271 -14.02 -4.04 16.72
C ARG A 271 -15.18 -3.30 16.03
N ASP A 272 -15.01 -2.01 15.73
CA ASP A 272 -16.04 -1.23 15.07
C ASP A 272 -16.26 -1.71 13.64
N LEU A 273 -15.20 -1.99 12.91
CA LEU A 273 -15.25 -2.51 11.54
C LEU A 273 -15.89 -3.89 11.45
N LEU A 274 -15.73 -4.77 12.45
CA LEU A 274 -16.37 -6.09 12.49
C LEU A 274 -17.90 -6.03 12.54
N LYS A 275 -18.50 -4.89 12.88
CA LYS A 275 -19.94 -4.65 12.81
C LYS A 275 -20.44 -4.44 11.37
N GLU A 276 -19.52 -4.17 10.43
CA GLU A 276 -19.83 -4.00 9.01
C GLU A 276 -19.92 -5.37 8.30
N LYS A 277 -20.92 -5.55 7.43
CA LYS A 277 -21.18 -6.83 6.74
C LYS A 277 -20.01 -7.33 5.88
N ASN A 278 -19.14 -6.42 5.42
CA ASN A 278 -18.07 -6.72 4.45
C ASN A 278 -16.69 -6.80 5.13
N VAL A 279 -16.62 -6.90 6.44
CA VAL A 279 -15.37 -7.04 7.20
C VAL A 279 -15.39 -8.37 7.95
N LYS A 280 -14.27 -9.08 7.91
CA LYS A 280 -14.11 -10.38 8.56
C LYS A 280 -12.87 -10.40 9.45
N PRO A 281 -12.89 -11.16 10.55
CA PRO A 281 -11.65 -11.45 11.25
C PRO A 281 -10.76 -12.31 10.34
N ILE A 282 -9.46 -11.99 10.30
CA ILE A 282 -8.51 -12.78 9.51
C ILE A 282 -8.15 -14.06 10.26
N THR A 283 -8.22 -15.18 9.56
CA THR A 283 -7.81 -16.50 10.06
C THR A 283 -6.88 -17.15 9.05
N SER A 284 -6.18 -18.22 9.45
CA SER A 284 -5.33 -18.98 8.52
C SER A 284 -6.12 -19.53 7.33
N ASN A 285 -7.39 -19.92 7.55
CA ASN A 285 -8.28 -20.37 6.47
C ASN A 285 -8.66 -19.24 5.51
N GLU A 286 -8.92 -18.03 6.01
CA GLU A 286 -9.20 -16.88 5.14
C GLU A 286 -7.96 -16.46 4.35
N LEU A 287 -6.76 -16.53 4.92
CA LEU A 287 -5.50 -16.31 4.20
C LEU A 287 -5.32 -17.33 3.07
N LYS A 288 -5.60 -18.61 3.34
CA LYS A 288 -5.54 -19.66 2.31
C LYS A 288 -6.54 -19.39 1.18
N LYS A 289 -7.77 -18.96 1.48
CA LYS A 289 -8.76 -18.58 0.47
C LYS A 289 -8.30 -17.39 -0.38
N LEU A 290 -7.61 -16.41 0.20
CA LEU A 290 -7.03 -15.30 -0.57
C LEU A 290 -6.04 -15.80 -1.63
N SER A 291 -5.28 -16.86 -1.35
CA SER A 291 -4.35 -17.45 -2.31
C SER A 291 -5.03 -18.29 -3.40
N THR A 292 -6.07 -19.04 -3.04
CA THR A 292 -6.75 -19.97 -3.98
C THR A 292 -7.71 -19.27 -4.94
N ASN A 293 -8.15 -18.06 -4.64
CA ASN A 293 -8.87 -17.20 -5.59
C ASN A 293 -7.96 -16.61 -6.71
N GLN A 294 -6.68 -16.97 -6.76
CA GLN A 294 -5.91 -16.86 -7.98
C GLN A 294 -6.51 -17.89 -8.94
N ILE A 295 -6.86 -17.48 -10.16
CA ILE A 295 -7.12 -18.37 -11.27
C ILE A 295 -5.78 -19.07 -11.56
N LEU A 296 -5.49 -20.13 -10.82
CA LEU A 296 -4.48 -21.08 -11.26
C LEU A 296 -5.11 -21.81 -12.44
N PRO A 297 -4.44 -21.91 -13.61
CA PRO A 297 -4.80 -22.93 -14.57
C PRO A 297 -4.76 -24.26 -13.81
N GLU A 298 -5.75 -25.09 -14.04
CA GLU A 298 -5.91 -26.41 -13.44
C GLU A 298 -4.56 -27.12 -13.31
N LEU A 299 -3.99 -27.12 -12.09
CA LEU A 299 -3.05 -28.14 -11.69
C LEU A 299 -3.88 -29.26 -11.09
N SER A 300 -4.07 -30.26 -11.95
CA SER A 300 -4.66 -31.58 -11.76
C SER A 300 -4.56 -32.09 -10.32
N LEU A 301 -5.73 -32.52 -9.84
CA LEU A 301 -5.97 -33.77 -9.13
C LEU A 301 -4.79 -34.75 -9.21
N PHE A 302 -3.95 -34.78 -8.17
CA PHE A 302 -3.17 -35.93 -7.68
C PHE A 302 -2.43 -35.45 -6.46
N ASP A 303 -3.04 -35.71 -5.32
CA ASP A 303 -2.40 -36.07 -4.06
C ASP A 303 -3.49 -36.03 -2.95
N GLU A 304 -4.46 -36.92 -3.07
CA GLU A 304 -4.99 -37.64 -1.93
C GLU A 304 -4.16 -38.91 -1.85
N ASP A 305 -3.38 -39.02 -0.79
CA ASP A 305 -2.95 -40.23 -0.10
C ASP A 305 -1.61 -39.98 0.60
N GLU A 306 -1.65 -39.57 1.88
CA GLU A 306 -1.05 -40.18 3.07
C GLU A 306 -1.17 -39.25 4.30
#